data_b0012498cc3d59403588be22281105ad
#
_entry.id   b0012498cc3d59403588be22281105ad
#
_cell.length_a   1.000
_cell.length_b   1.000
_cell.length_c   1.000
_cell.angle_alpha   90.00
_cell.angle_beta   90.00
_cell.angle_gamma   90.00
#
_symmetry.space_group_name_H-M   'P 1'
#
loop_
_entity.id
_entity.type
_entity.pdbx_description
1 polymer ?
#
loop_
_entity_poly.entity_id
_entity_poly.type
_entity_poly.pdbx_seq_one_letter_code
_entity_poly.pdbx_strand_id
1 'polypeptide(L)'
;QWNHPAAEDILIITYLIENVSDKTLDSVVFGMYGDADIGSTNGDFADDDAWFDIENDIVYQWDHDGWSSANGGFVPAYFGWSFLESPGNPDDEIDNDGDGMIDESQFDGIDNDGDWLADRDDIGADGLGTYHLEYPGPDDDGTEGNGVPDVGEPNFEITDNDESDQIGLTSFYSASYPSIRPDNDEVMWGQLKPGVFQVPNQNIDQTFLYGSAYITLHPGEKKKFAIAMVFGNDMADILRNTTTMQNIYDNDYSFAKPPLKPTLAVVPGDKKVTLYWDDFAEKSMDPVYGMDFEGYRVYRSTDAGFIDAYTVTDTYGNITFKKPLVVYDIPDSLRGPHPVGFNGVQFDMGEDSGLKYSFVDSSDVINGQKYYYAVTAYDKGYDLDFYQLGFSERENLQPIAPSECS
;
A
#
# COMPACT_ATOMS: atom_id res chain seq x y z
N GLN A 1 2.19 -4.05 -12.53
CA GLN A 1 3.12 -4.70 -11.59
C GLN A 1 4.23 -3.72 -11.22
N TRP A 2 4.53 -3.58 -9.94
CA TRP A 2 5.55 -2.69 -9.41
C TRP A 2 6.71 -3.48 -8.84
N ASN A 3 7.91 -2.92 -8.90
CA ASN A 3 9.10 -3.51 -8.28
C ASN A 3 9.25 -2.96 -6.85
N HIS A 4 8.21 -3.14 -6.04
CA HIS A 4 8.19 -2.72 -4.64
C HIS A 4 7.78 -3.92 -3.77
N PRO A 5 8.46 -4.21 -2.64
CA PRO A 5 8.17 -5.40 -1.83
C PRO A 5 6.71 -5.54 -1.39
N ALA A 6 6.03 -4.42 -1.11
CA ALA A 6 4.62 -4.42 -0.73
C ALA A 6 3.64 -4.71 -1.89
N ALA A 7 4.10 -4.74 -3.14
CA ALA A 7 3.25 -4.92 -4.32
C ALA A 7 3.84 -5.88 -5.37
N GLU A 8 4.87 -6.67 -5.01
CA GLU A 8 5.48 -7.62 -5.94
C GLU A 8 4.55 -8.80 -6.28
N ASP A 9 3.70 -9.19 -5.35
CA ASP A 9 2.76 -10.31 -5.46
C ASP A 9 1.34 -9.88 -5.88
N ILE A 10 1.22 -8.75 -6.59
CA ILE A 10 -0.08 -8.16 -6.93
C ILE A 10 -0.12 -7.72 -8.38
N LEU A 11 -1.27 -7.97 -9.03
CA LEU A 11 -1.60 -7.48 -10.36
C LEU A 11 -2.98 -6.83 -10.35
N ILE A 12 -3.05 -5.54 -10.70
CA ILE A 12 -4.31 -4.80 -10.77
C ILE A 12 -4.85 -4.79 -12.19
N ILE A 13 -6.15 -4.99 -12.30
CA ILE A 13 -6.90 -4.94 -13.55
C ILE A 13 -8.08 -3.99 -13.37
N THR A 14 -8.10 -2.92 -14.16
CA THR A 14 -9.19 -1.94 -14.15
C THR A 14 -10.12 -2.17 -15.34
N TYR A 15 -11.41 -2.21 -15.09
CA TYR A 15 -12.46 -2.31 -16.08
C TYR A 15 -13.27 -1.01 -16.11
N LEU A 16 -13.45 -0.45 -17.29
CA LEU A 16 -14.39 0.65 -17.50
C LEU A 16 -15.56 0.13 -18.35
N ILE A 17 -16.74 0.04 -17.75
CA ILE A 17 -17.94 -0.51 -18.38
C ILE A 17 -18.85 0.62 -18.78
N GLU A 18 -19.24 0.67 -20.07
CA GLU A 18 -20.11 1.70 -20.62
C GLU A 18 -21.40 1.09 -21.18
N ASN A 19 -22.55 1.66 -20.82
CA ASN A 19 -23.81 1.34 -21.48
C ASN A 19 -23.93 2.09 -22.81
N VAL A 20 -23.63 1.41 -23.91
CA VAL A 20 -23.72 1.96 -25.29
C VAL A 20 -25.11 1.87 -25.91
N SER A 21 -26.09 1.39 -25.15
CA SER A 21 -27.49 1.32 -25.62
C SER A 21 -28.26 2.61 -25.32
N ASP A 22 -29.47 2.70 -25.85
CA ASP A 22 -30.41 3.80 -25.59
C ASP A 22 -31.36 3.53 -24.41
N LYS A 23 -31.13 2.48 -23.64
CA LYS A 23 -31.94 2.05 -22.51
C LYS A 23 -31.17 2.01 -21.23
N THR A 24 -31.81 2.32 -20.12
CA THR A 24 -31.26 2.03 -18.79
C THR A 24 -31.22 0.51 -18.60
N LEU A 25 -30.10 0.01 -18.13
CA LEU A 25 -29.89 -1.38 -17.75
C LEU A 25 -29.92 -1.44 -16.22
N ASP A 26 -31.06 -1.92 -15.70
CA ASP A 26 -31.21 -2.15 -14.27
C ASP A 26 -30.67 -3.54 -13.92
N SER A 27 -30.20 -3.74 -12.72
CA SER A 27 -29.75 -5.04 -12.20
C SER A 27 -28.62 -5.68 -13.01
N VAL A 28 -27.62 -4.90 -13.41
CA VAL A 28 -26.41 -5.43 -14.05
C VAL A 28 -25.54 -6.10 -12.99
N VAL A 29 -24.96 -7.24 -13.36
CA VAL A 29 -24.00 -7.97 -12.53
C VAL A 29 -22.63 -7.94 -13.18
N PHE A 30 -21.62 -7.50 -12.48
CA PHE A 30 -20.25 -7.71 -12.87
C PHE A 30 -19.74 -9.01 -12.25
N GLY A 31 -19.54 -10.04 -13.06
CA GLY A 31 -19.18 -11.38 -12.59
C GLY A 31 -17.89 -11.87 -13.21
N MET A 32 -17.12 -12.60 -12.43
CA MET A 32 -15.86 -13.22 -12.84
C MET A 32 -15.94 -14.74 -12.67
N TYR A 33 -15.23 -15.45 -13.54
CA TYR A 33 -15.04 -16.89 -13.45
C TYR A 33 -13.59 -17.20 -13.05
N GLY A 34 -13.42 -17.97 -11.98
CA GLY A 34 -12.13 -18.40 -11.48
C GLY A 34 -11.92 -19.90 -11.71
N ASP A 35 -10.69 -20.25 -12.18
CA ASP A 35 -10.24 -21.61 -12.44
C ASP A 35 -8.70 -21.59 -12.43
N ALA A 36 -8.10 -21.75 -11.25
CA ALA A 36 -6.70 -21.42 -11.06
C ALA A 36 -5.75 -22.63 -11.10
N ASP A 37 -6.22 -23.87 -11.05
CA ASP A 37 -5.39 -25.08 -11.07
C ASP A 37 -4.15 -24.97 -10.14
N ILE A 38 -4.38 -24.82 -8.82
CA ILE A 38 -3.29 -24.61 -7.86
C ILE A 38 -2.40 -25.84 -7.82
N GLY A 39 -1.08 -25.63 -7.75
CA GLY A 39 -0.09 -26.69 -7.74
C GLY A 39 0.42 -27.07 -9.11
N SER A 40 -0.37 -27.51 -10.04
CA SER A 40 0.03 -27.80 -11.43
C SER A 40 -1.08 -28.41 -12.27
N THR A 41 -1.14 -28.06 -13.54
CA THR A 41 -1.97 -28.73 -14.56
C THR A 41 -1.57 -30.19 -14.87
N ASN A 42 -0.51 -30.71 -14.25
CA ASN A 42 0.00 -32.08 -14.50
C ASN A 42 -0.49 -33.12 -13.46
N GLY A 43 -1.72 -32.97 -12.95
CA GLY A 43 -2.37 -33.97 -12.13
C GLY A 43 -2.57 -33.60 -10.65
N ASP A 44 -2.25 -32.36 -10.30
CA ASP A 44 -2.40 -31.82 -8.96
C ASP A 44 -3.54 -30.79 -8.83
N PHE A 45 -4.19 -30.49 -9.96
CA PHE A 45 -5.31 -29.56 -10.07
C PHE A 45 -6.63 -30.12 -9.52
N ALA A 46 -6.66 -31.34 -9.08
CA ALA A 46 -7.90 -32.05 -8.76
C ALA A 46 -8.24 -32.01 -7.27
N ASP A 47 -7.44 -31.35 -6.45
CA ASP A 47 -7.60 -31.25 -5.00
C ASP A 47 -7.46 -29.83 -4.46
N ASP A 48 -8.03 -28.88 -5.20
CA ASP A 48 -8.10 -27.50 -4.78
C ASP A 48 -9.21 -27.25 -3.76
N ASP A 49 -8.99 -26.26 -2.93
CA ASP A 49 -9.98 -25.64 -2.07
C ASP A 49 -10.20 -24.18 -2.47
N ALA A 50 -11.38 -23.65 -2.17
CA ALA A 50 -11.68 -22.24 -2.35
C ALA A 50 -12.45 -21.67 -1.17
N TRP A 51 -12.33 -20.36 -0.97
CA TRP A 51 -13.12 -19.64 0.03
C TRP A 51 -13.33 -18.20 -0.41
N PHE A 52 -14.13 -17.48 0.36
CA PHE A 52 -14.42 -16.07 0.19
C PHE A 52 -14.41 -15.37 1.55
N ASP A 53 -14.04 -14.11 1.54
CA ASP A 53 -14.09 -13.20 2.67
C ASP A 53 -14.79 -11.91 2.22
N ILE A 54 -15.94 -11.62 2.80
CA ILE A 54 -16.79 -10.48 2.43
C ILE A 54 -16.22 -9.18 3.03
N GLU A 55 -15.61 -9.26 4.21
CA GLU A 55 -15.05 -8.08 4.89
C GLU A 55 -13.81 -7.53 4.15
N ASN A 56 -13.10 -8.40 3.42
CA ASN A 56 -11.94 -8.04 2.63
C ASN A 56 -12.18 -8.11 1.11
N ASP A 57 -13.43 -8.28 0.68
CA ASP A 57 -13.84 -8.36 -0.72
C ASP A 57 -13.01 -9.30 -1.60
N ILE A 58 -12.55 -10.42 -1.03
CA ILE A 58 -11.67 -11.38 -1.70
C ILE A 58 -12.27 -12.76 -1.84
N VAL A 59 -11.98 -13.40 -2.97
CA VAL A 59 -12.15 -14.84 -3.18
C VAL A 59 -10.79 -15.46 -3.46
N TYR A 60 -10.49 -16.62 -2.89
CA TYR A 60 -9.18 -17.23 -3.03
C TYR A 60 -9.21 -18.75 -3.08
N GLN A 61 -8.17 -19.34 -3.68
CA GLN A 61 -7.94 -20.77 -3.81
C GLN A 61 -6.58 -21.17 -3.24
N TRP A 62 -6.48 -22.40 -2.80
CA TRP A 62 -5.24 -23.03 -2.37
C TRP A 62 -5.28 -24.54 -2.63
N ASP A 63 -4.14 -25.18 -2.65
CA ASP A 63 -3.96 -26.62 -2.72
C ASP A 63 -4.37 -27.28 -1.41
N HIS A 64 -5.22 -28.32 -1.46
CA HIS A 64 -5.87 -28.90 -0.28
C HIS A 64 -4.87 -29.55 0.69
N ASP A 65 -3.89 -30.29 0.17
CA ASP A 65 -2.90 -30.96 1.00
C ASP A 65 -1.62 -30.12 1.22
N GLY A 66 -1.54 -28.96 0.55
CA GLY A 66 -0.43 -28.01 0.66
C GLY A 66 0.86 -28.50 0.01
N TRP A 67 0.80 -29.48 -0.90
CA TRP A 67 1.96 -30.05 -1.54
C TRP A 67 1.74 -30.49 -2.97
N SER A 68 2.36 -29.83 -3.91
CA SER A 68 2.39 -30.28 -5.30
C SER A 68 3.55 -31.22 -5.58
N SER A 69 3.25 -32.34 -6.22
CA SER A 69 4.25 -33.30 -6.70
C SER A 69 4.93 -32.88 -8.02
N ALA A 70 4.45 -31.81 -8.65
CA ALA A 70 4.99 -31.29 -9.89
C ALA A 70 6.44 -30.80 -9.76
N ASN A 71 7.20 -30.87 -10.84
CA ASN A 71 8.56 -30.33 -10.93
C ASN A 71 9.54 -30.76 -9.81
N GLY A 72 9.28 -31.87 -9.15
CA GLY A 72 10.12 -32.38 -8.06
C GLY A 72 9.62 -32.05 -6.66
N GLY A 73 8.45 -31.45 -6.56
CA GLY A 73 7.74 -31.14 -5.32
C GLY A 73 7.98 -29.72 -4.82
N PHE A 74 6.89 -29.02 -4.51
CA PHE A 74 6.91 -27.68 -3.90
C PHE A 74 5.62 -27.45 -3.11
N VAL A 75 5.60 -26.44 -2.27
CA VAL A 75 4.40 -25.92 -1.59
C VAL A 75 3.79 -24.86 -2.50
N PRO A 76 2.56 -25.05 -3.01
CA PRO A 76 1.88 -24.03 -3.80
C PRO A 76 1.52 -22.80 -2.98
N ALA A 77 1.48 -21.64 -3.61
CA ALA A 77 0.99 -20.42 -3.02
C ALA A 77 -0.56 -20.36 -3.05
N TYR A 78 -1.14 -19.57 -2.19
CA TYR A 78 -2.52 -19.12 -2.26
C TYR A 78 -2.66 -18.12 -3.41
N PHE A 79 -3.80 -18.14 -4.08
CA PHE A 79 -4.12 -17.22 -5.15
C PHE A 79 -5.54 -16.69 -4.99
N GLY A 80 -5.73 -15.37 -5.13
CA GLY A 80 -7.02 -14.73 -4.96
C GLY A 80 -7.30 -13.59 -5.91
N TRP A 81 -8.57 -13.17 -5.89
CA TRP A 81 -9.08 -11.99 -6.57
C TRP A 81 -9.83 -11.14 -5.55
N SER A 82 -9.44 -9.89 -5.41
CA SER A 82 -10.08 -8.92 -4.53
C SER A 82 -10.67 -7.78 -5.35
N PHE A 83 -11.85 -7.32 -5.01
CA PHE A 83 -12.34 -6.03 -5.48
C PHE A 83 -11.59 -4.92 -4.73
N LEU A 84 -10.96 -4.02 -5.46
CA LEU A 84 -10.36 -2.80 -4.94
C LEU A 84 -11.30 -1.60 -5.08
N GLU A 85 -12.15 -1.65 -6.11
CA GLU A 85 -13.15 -0.65 -6.38
C GLU A 85 -14.33 -1.30 -7.13
N SER A 86 -15.53 -1.00 -6.68
CA SER A 86 -16.78 -1.32 -7.38
C SER A 86 -17.72 -0.11 -7.28
N PRO A 87 -18.67 0.05 -8.23
CA PRO A 87 -19.65 1.13 -8.13
C PRO A 87 -20.50 0.99 -6.86
N GLY A 88 -20.81 2.12 -6.22
CA GLY A 88 -21.80 2.20 -5.16
C GLY A 88 -23.23 2.39 -5.65
N ASN A 89 -24.18 2.28 -4.75
CA ASN A 89 -25.59 2.61 -4.96
C ASN A 89 -26.03 3.68 -3.97
N PRO A 90 -25.73 4.96 -4.18
CA PRO A 90 -25.98 6.02 -3.21
C PRO A 90 -27.46 6.35 -2.99
N ASP A 91 -28.39 5.62 -3.61
CA ASP A 91 -29.82 5.88 -3.59
C ASP A 91 -30.64 4.63 -3.22
N ASP A 92 -30.08 3.64 -2.51
CA ASP A 92 -30.79 2.37 -2.23
C ASP A 92 -31.31 2.23 -0.79
N GLU A 93 -31.10 3.25 0.04
CA GLU A 93 -31.48 3.31 1.46
C GLU A 93 -30.84 2.20 2.32
N ILE A 94 -29.67 1.70 1.91
CA ILE A 94 -28.90 0.67 2.61
C ILE A 94 -27.55 1.29 2.99
N ASP A 95 -27.03 1.02 4.17
CA ASP A 95 -25.68 1.24 4.58
C ASP A 95 -24.82 0.11 3.98
N ASN A 96 -24.14 0.36 2.84
CA ASN A 96 -23.44 -0.67 2.07
C ASN A 96 -22.06 -1.01 2.64
N ASP A 97 -21.37 -0.05 3.28
CA ASP A 97 -20.06 -0.25 3.88
C ASP A 97 -20.10 -0.54 5.39
N GLY A 98 -21.24 -0.25 6.05
CA GLY A 98 -21.48 -0.59 7.46
C GLY A 98 -20.93 0.44 8.45
N ASP A 99 -20.64 1.66 8.03
CA ASP A 99 -20.12 2.74 8.88
C ASP A 99 -21.20 3.40 9.74
N GLY A 100 -22.46 3.20 9.40
CA GLY A 100 -23.65 3.71 10.10
C GLY A 100 -24.29 4.95 9.48
N MET A 101 -23.77 5.41 8.34
CA MET A 101 -24.42 6.38 7.46
C MET A 101 -25.24 5.62 6.39
N ILE A 102 -25.92 6.29 5.51
CA ILE A 102 -26.78 5.70 4.48
C ILE A 102 -26.78 6.61 3.25
N ASP A 103 -26.57 6.03 2.08
CA ASP A 103 -26.60 6.74 0.78
C ASP A 103 -25.60 7.90 0.66
N GLU A 104 -24.40 7.76 1.21
CA GLU A 104 -23.33 8.74 1.05
C GLU A 104 -22.80 8.76 -0.38
N SER A 105 -22.18 9.86 -0.71
CA SER A 105 -21.52 10.07 -1.99
C SER A 105 -20.16 10.71 -1.79
N GLN A 106 -19.12 10.11 -2.34
CA GLN A 106 -17.76 10.68 -2.31
C GLN A 106 -17.66 12.13 -2.84
N PHE A 107 -18.71 12.65 -3.48
CA PHE A 107 -18.77 14.01 -4.01
C PHE A 107 -19.83 14.87 -3.30
N ASP A 108 -20.10 14.62 -2.06
CA ASP A 108 -21.10 15.38 -1.27
C ASP A 108 -20.51 16.52 -0.45
N GLY A 109 -19.18 16.63 -0.41
CA GLY A 109 -18.46 17.66 0.33
C GLY A 109 -18.32 17.33 1.82
N ILE A 110 -18.39 16.05 2.18
CA ILE A 110 -18.17 15.52 3.52
C ILE A 110 -16.96 14.59 3.47
N ASP A 111 -16.15 14.59 4.48
CA ASP A 111 -15.08 13.61 4.71
C ASP A 111 -15.74 12.37 5.34
N ASN A 112 -16.16 11.41 4.50
CA ASN A 112 -17.05 10.32 4.92
C ASN A 112 -16.31 9.25 5.73
N ASP A 113 -15.05 8.94 5.40
CA ASP A 113 -14.24 7.99 6.16
C ASP A 113 -13.42 8.63 7.29
N GLY A 114 -13.42 9.96 7.37
CA GLY A 114 -12.79 10.71 8.45
C GLY A 114 -11.27 10.71 8.43
N ASP A 115 -10.65 10.50 7.26
CA ASP A 115 -9.20 10.40 7.12
C ASP A 115 -8.53 11.73 6.73
N TRP A 116 -9.30 12.75 6.33
CA TRP A 116 -8.77 14.10 6.07
C TRP A 116 -8.37 14.79 7.38
N LEU A 117 -7.17 15.31 7.43
CA LEU A 117 -6.61 15.98 8.60
C LEU A 117 -6.11 17.38 8.25
N ALA A 118 -6.66 18.42 8.87
CA ALA A 118 -6.30 19.81 8.64
C ALA A 118 -4.80 20.12 8.78
N ASP A 119 -4.09 19.42 9.66
CA ASP A 119 -2.64 19.59 9.82
C ASP A 119 -1.81 18.95 8.69
N ARG A 120 -2.43 18.12 7.86
CA ARG A 120 -1.80 17.29 6.84
C ARG A 120 -2.29 17.61 5.43
N ASP A 121 -3.60 17.65 5.26
CA ASP A 121 -4.26 17.59 3.96
C ASP A 121 -4.80 18.95 3.51
N ASP A 122 -4.92 19.94 4.40
CA ASP A 122 -5.32 21.32 4.11
C ASP A 122 -4.20 22.08 3.34
N ILE A 123 -3.97 21.61 2.12
CA ILE A 123 -2.90 22.08 1.23
C ILE A 123 -3.42 22.80 -0.03
N GLY A 124 -4.73 23.00 -0.09
CA GLY A 124 -5.42 23.70 -1.15
C GLY A 124 -5.88 22.84 -2.31
N ALA A 125 -6.81 23.37 -3.07
CA ALA A 125 -7.50 22.66 -4.16
C ALA A 125 -6.61 22.22 -5.32
N ASP A 126 -5.37 22.75 -5.43
CA ASP A 126 -4.40 22.26 -6.42
C ASP A 126 -3.63 21.00 -5.96
N GLY A 127 -3.83 20.58 -4.70
CA GLY A 127 -3.16 19.42 -4.10
C GLY A 127 -1.66 19.59 -3.89
N LEU A 128 -1.14 20.83 -3.96
CA LEU A 128 0.28 21.13 -3.91
C LEU A 128 0.62 21.98 -2.68
N GLY A 129 0.83 21.38 -1.54
CA GLY A 129 1.23 22.09 -0.32
C GLY A 129 2.66 22.65 -0.35
N THR A 130 3.00 23.43 0.69
CA THR A 130 4.29 24.13 0.86
C THR A 130 5.53 23.22 0.78
N TYR A 131 5.36 21.92 0.87
CA TYR A 131 6.42 20.92 0.83
C TYR A 131 6.59 20.27 -0.54
N HIS A 132 5.71 20.53 -1.49
CA HIS A 132 5.81 20.02 -2.84
C HIS A 132 6.88 20.77 -3.64
N LEU A 133 7.69 20.06 -4.45
CA LEU A 133 8.78 20.68 -5.24
C LEU A 133 8.27 21.69 -6.28
N GLU A 134 7.03 21.53 -6.73
CA GLU A 134 6.37 22.37 -7.72
C GLU A 134 5.39 23.37 -7.08
N TYR A 135 5.43 23.51 -5.75
CA TYR A 135 4.52 24.42 -5.04
C TYR A 135 4.59 25.85 -5.59
N PRO A 136 3.48 26.37 -6.13
CA PRO A 136 3.46 27.69 -6.79
C PRO A 136 3.32 28.87 -5.81
N GLY A 137 3.02 28.60 -4.56
CA GLY A 137 2.59 29.53 -3.52
C GLY A 137 1.16 29.25 -3.08
N PRO A 138 0.68 29.88 -2.01
CA PRO A 138 -0.69 29.66 -1.51
C PRO A 138 -1.74 29.90 -2.59
N ASP A 139 -2.78 29.08 -2.58
CA ASP A 139 -3.89 29.16 -3.53
C ASP A 139 -4.62 30.52 -3.47
N ASP A 140 -4.83 31.13 -4.63
CA ASP A 140 -5.51 32.42 -4.74
C ASP A 140 -6.99 32.35 -4.34
N ASP A 141 -7.61 31.19 -4.33
CA ASP A 141 -9.00 30.95 -3.95
C ASP A 141 -9.23 30.81 -2.44
N GLY A 142 -8.13 30.64 -1.68
CA GLY A 142 -8.15 30.60 -0.21
C GLY A 142 -8.55 29.26 0.36
N THR A 143 -8.38 28.18 -0.38
CA THR A 143 -8.61 26.80 0.05
C THR A 143 -7.44 26.31 0.91
N GLU A 144 -6.20 26.70 0.65
CA GLU A 144 -5.04 26.32 1.45
C GLU A 144 -5.03 26.93 2.86
N GLY A 145 -4.95 26.09 3.90
CA GLY A 145 -4.82 26.51 5.30
C GLY A 145 -6.10 27.09 5.89
N ASN A 146 -7.27 26.75 5.38
CA ASN A 146 -8.56 27.27 5.80
C ASN A 146 -9.22 26.41 6.91
N GLY A 147 -8.74 25.20 7.17
CA GLY A 147 -9.23 24.26 8.18
C GLY A 147 -10.54 23.57 7.81
N VAL A 148 -10.87 23.53 6.54
CA VAL A 148 -12.07 22.86 5.99
C VAL A 148 -11.60 22.04 4.78
N PRO A 149 -12.05 20.80 4.62
CA PRO A 149 -11.71 20.01 3.44
C PRO A 149 -12.29 20.64 2.17
N ASP A 150 -11.46 20.75 1.14
CA ASP A 150 -11.81 21.32 -0.14
C ASP A 150 -11.51 20.33 -1.28
N VAL A 151 -12.36 20.35 -2.32
CA VAL A 151 -12.21 19.48 -3.49
C VAL A 151 -10.86 19.68 -4.16
N GLY A 152 -10.09 18.61 -4.29
CA GLY A 152 -8.73 18.61 -4.86
C GLY A 152 -7.64 18.45 -3.81
N GLU A 153 -7.99 18.49 -2.55
CA GLU A 153 -7.09 18.13 -1.46
C GLU A 153 -6.91 16.61 -1.33
N PRO A 154 -5.78 16.15 -0.80
CA PRO A 154 -5.56 14.73 -0.51
C PRO A 154 -6.57 14.22 0.54
N ASN A 155 -6.94 12.96 0.42
CA ASN A 155 -7.84 12.28 1.36
C ASN A 155 -9.19 12.98 1.52
N PHE A 156 -9.68 13.53 0.42
CA PHE A 156 -10.99 14.15 0.34
C PHE A 156 -11.59 13.97 -1.06
N GLU A 157 -12.87 13.70 -1.16
CA GLU A 157 -13.63 13.43 -2.38
C GLU A 157 -13.16 12.15 -3.11
N ILE A 158 -12.30 12.24 -4.10
CA ILE A 158 -11.91 11.15 -5.00
C ILE A 158 -11.32 9.92 -4.28
N THR A 159 -10.74 10.13 -3.11
CA THR A 159 -10.14 9.07 -2.28
C THR A 159 -11.00 8.71 -1.08
N ASP A 160 -12.09 9.42 -0.88
CA ASP A 160 -13.06 9.17 0.17
C ASP A 160 -13.72 7.80 -0.06
N ASN A 161 -13.53 6.88 0.87
CA ASN A 161 -14.18 5.57 0.84
C ASN A 161 -15.56 5.72 1.42
N ASP A 162 -16.49 6.04 0.57
CA ASP A 162 -17.89 6.15 0.94
C ASP A 162 -18.70 4.95 0.47
N GLU A 163 -19.95 4.91 0.88
CA GLU A 163 -20.89 3.89 0.48
C GLU A 163 -21.06 3.80 -1.04
N SER A 164 -20.86 4.91 -1.76
CA SER A 164 -20.94 4.94 -3.21
C SER A 164 -19.81 4.16 -3.88
N ASP A 165 -18.71 3.91 -3.18
CA ASP A 165 -17.50 3.35 -3.78
C ASP A 165 -17.47 1.83 -3.79
N GLN A 166 -18.24 1.16 -2.92
CA GLN A 166 -18.06 -0.27 -2.78
C GLN A 166 -19.34 -1.06 -2.56
N ILE A 167 -19.95 -1.58 -3.63
CA ILE A 167 -20.84 -2.72 -3.51
C ILE A 167 -20.07 -3.99 -3.13
N GLY A 168 -18.80 -4.06 -3.48
CA GLY A 168 -17.87 -5.13 -3.14
C GLY A 168 -18.30 -6.52 -3.64
N LEU A 169 -17.96 -7.55 -2.88
CA LEU A 169 -18.26 -8.94 -3.16
C LEU A 169 -19.67 -9.31 -2.71
N THR A 170 -20.62 -9.39 -3.64
CA THR A 170 -22.03 -9.68 -3.33
C THR A 170 -22.45 -11.12 -3.55
N SER A 171 -21.64 -11.94 -4.22
CA SER A 171 -21.95 -13.34 -4.48
C SER A 171 -20.71 -14.21 -4.68
N PHE A 172 -20.82 -15.47 -4.25
CA PHE A 172 -19.84 -16.52 -4.50
C PHE A 172 -20.55 -17.86 -4.74
N TYR A 173 -20.22 -18.51 -5.84
CA TYR A 173 -20.73 -19.85 -6.18
C TYR A 173 -19.59 -20.72 -6.69
N SER A 174 -19.45 -21.92 -6.19
CA SER A 174 -18.39 -22.84 -6.54
C SER A 174 -18.89 -24.22 -6.92
N ALA A 175 -18.20 -24.88 -7.84
CA ALA A 175 -18.49 -26.23 -8.26
C ALA A 175 -17.25 -26.90 -8.85
N SER A 176 -17.26 -28.25 -8.90
CA SER A 176 -16.23 -29.01 -9.61
C SER A 176 -16.28 -28.75 -11.11
N TYR A 177 -15.12 -28.61 -11.73
CA TYR A 177 -14.99 -28.53 -13.19
C TYR A 177 -15.57 -29.78 -13.87
N PRO A 178 -16.31 -29.69 -14.97
CA PRO A 178 -16.77 -28.50 -15.70
C PRO A 178 -18.26 -28.17 -15.40
N SER A 179 -18.65 -28.16 -14.14
CA SER A 179 -20.08 -27.99 -13.76
C SER A 179 -20.59 -26.57 -13.98
N ILE A 180 -19.74 -25.56 -13.83
CA ILE A 180 -20.08 -24.19 -14.21
C ILE A 180 -20.04 -24.08 -15.74
N ARG A 181 -21.12 -23.57 -16.30
CA ARG A 181 -21.33 -23.46 -17.73
C ARG A 181 -21.35 -22.01 -18.18
N PRO A 182 -20.18 -21.44 -18.61
CA PRO A 182 -20.10 -20.04 -19.05
C PRO A 182 -20.96 -19.73 -20.29
N ASP A 183 -21.47 -20.74 -20.96
CA ASP A 183 -22.36 -20.65 -22.12
C ASP A 183 -23.86 -20.60 -21.73
N ASN A 184 -24.20 -20.53 -20.45
CA ASN A 184 -25.57 -20.49 -19.94
C ASN A 184 -25.83 -19.28 -19.06
N ASP A 185 -26.14 -18.16 -19.69
CA ASP A 185 -26.32 -16.85 -19.07
C ASP A 185 -27.34 -16.85 -17.94
N GLU A 186 -28.47 -17.53 -18.12
CA GLU A 186 -29.57 -17.59 -17.13
C GLU A 186 -29.13 -18.30 -15.84
N VAL A 187 -28.33 -19.35 -15.97
CA VAL A 187 -27.81 -20.09 -14.81
C VAL A 187 -26.75 -19.26 -14.11
N MET A 188 -25.80 -18.70 -14.88
CA MET A 188 -24.75 -17.84 -14.33
C MET A 188 -25.32 -16.63 -13.62
N TRP A 189 -26.30 -15.94 -14.23
CA TRP A 189 -26.95 -14.80 -13.60
C TRP A 189 -27.64 -15.19 -12.29
N GLY A 190 -28.28 -16.39 -12.25
CA GLY A 190 -28.88 -16.91 -11.03
C GLY A 190 -27.89 -17.24 -9.92
N GLN A 191 -26.64 -17.59 -10.29
CA GLN A 191 -25.55 -17.89 -9.36
C GLN A 191 -24.83 -16.64 -8.85
N LEU A 192 -24.90 -15.54 -9.60
CA LEU A 192 -24.26 -14.27 -9.31
C LEU A 192 -25.17 -13.23 -8.65
N LYS A 193 -26.41 -13.62 -8.28
CA LYS A 193 -27.32 -12.72 -7.57
C LYS A 193 -26.75 -12.32 -6.21
N PRO A 194 -26.93 -11.07 -5.78
CA PRO A 194 -26.58 -10.66 -4.43
C PRO A 194 -27.14 -11.60 -3.36
N GLY A 195 -26.34 -11.91 -2.36
CA GLY A 195 -26.66 -12.82 -1.27
C GLY A 195 -26.52 -14.32 -1.59
N VAL A 196 -26.10 -14.69 -2.79
CA VAL A 196 -25.77 -16.08 -3.12
C VAL A 196 -24.34 -16.38 -2.68
N PHE A 197 -24.17 -16.87 -1.47
CA PHE A 197 -22.88 -17.33 -0.94
C PHE A 197 -22.95 -18.84 -0.65
N GLN A 198 -22.31 -19.62 -1.51
CA GLN A 198 -22.28 -21.06 -1.36
C GLN A 198 -21.00 -21.48 -0.64
N VAL A 199 -21.13 -22.25 0.43
CA VAL A 199 -19.97 -22.91 1.06
C VAL A 199 -19.37 -23.90 0.07
N PRO A 200 -18.10 -23.75 -0.32
CA PRO A 200 -17.45 -24.60 -1.31
C PRO A 200 -17.35 -26.05 -0.86
N ASN A 201 -17.39 -26.95 -1.81
CA ASN A 201 -16.86 -28.29 -1.60
C ASN A 201 -15.33 -28.21 -1.53
N GLN A 202 -14.72 -29.08 -0.75
CA GLN A 202 -13.26 -29.13 -0.61
C GLN A 202 -12.69 -30.33 -1.35
N ASN A 203 -11.39 -30.23 -1.68
CA ASN A 203 -10.63 -31.31 -2.31
C ASN A 203 -11.25 -31.75 -3.64
N ILE A 204 -11.43 -30.80 -4.55
CA ILE A 204 -11.98 -31.01 -5.90
C ILE A 204 -11.22 -30.16 -6.92
N ASP A 205 -11.35 -30.52 -8.19
CA ASP A 205 -11.00 -29.63 -9.30
C ASP A 205 -11.95 -28.43 -9.27
N GLN A 206 -11.51 -27.33 -8.67
CA GLN A 206 -12.36 -26.25 -8.15
C GLN A 206 -12.52 -25.13 -9.16
N THR A 207 -13.76 -24.85 -9.57
CA THR A 207 -14.12 -23.64 -10.30
C THR A 207 -15.13 -22.83 -9.53
N PHE A 208 -15.13 -21.51 -9.74
CA PHE A 208 -16.10 -20.65 -9.08
C PHE A 208 -16.50 -19.43 -9.91
N LEU A 209 -17.66 -18.86 -9.54
CA LEU A 209 -18.14 -17.55 -9.95
C LEU A 209 -18.16 -16.64 -8.73
N TYR A 210 -17.75 -15.40 -8.91
CA TYR A 210 -17.95 -14.37 -7.91
C TYR A 210 -18.37 -13.07 -8.59
N GLY A 211 -19.10 -12.21 -7.89
CA GLY A 211 -19.66 -11.03 -8.52
C GLY A 211 -19.93 -9.90 -7.56
N SER A 212 -20.02 -8.72 -8.16
CA SER A 212 -20.50 -7.47 -7.58
C SER A 212 -21.80 -7.09 -8.28
N ALA A 213 -22.89 -6.82 -7.55
CA ALA A 213 -24.24 -6.59 -8.07
C ALA A 213 -25.21 -6.07 -6.98
N TYR A 214 -26.26 -5.32 -7.33
CA TYR A 214 -26.66 -4.93 -8.66
C TYR A 214 -26.22 -3.51 -8.94
N ILE A 215 -25.82 -3.21 -10.15
CA ILE A 215 -25.57 -1.84 -10.61
C ILE A 215 -26.59 -1.44 -11.68
N THR A 216 -26.99 -0.17 -11.67
CA THR A 216 -27.75 0.45 -12.74
C THR A 216 -26.82 1.20 -13.67
N LEU A 217 -27.00 1.04 -14.98
CA LEU A 217 -26.25 1.75 -16.02
C LEU A 217 -27.22 2.51 -16.92
N HIS A 218 -27.19 3.83 -16.83
CA HIS A 218 -27.94 4.70 -17.75
C HIS A 218 -27.29 4.79 -19.13
N PRO A 219 -28.02 5.18 -20.19
CA PRO A 219 -27.43 5.35 -21.53
C PRO A 219 -26.22 6.27 -21.51
N GLY A 220 -25.08 5.78 -21.99
CA GLY A 220 -23.80 6.52 -22.02
C GLY A 220 -23.04 6.59 -20.70
N GLU A 221 -23.61 6.07 -19.64
CA GLU A 221 -22.95 6.01 -18.34
C GLU A 221 -21.80 4.99 -18.34
N LYS A 222 -20.73 5.33 -17.61
CA LYS A 222 -19.55 4.49 -17.38
C LYS A 222 -19.41 4.21 -15.90
N LYS A 223 -19.15 2.95 -15.56
CA LYS A 223 -18.81 2.54 -14.20
C LYS A 223 -17.43 1.87 -14.21
N LYS A 224 -16.67 2.11 -13.18
CA LYS A 224 -15.32 1.56 -13.01
C LYS A 224 -15.36 0.40 -12.03
N PHE A 225 -14.57 -0.62 -12.31
CA PHE A 225 -14.23 -1.71 -11.39
C PHE A 225 -12.72 -1.86 -11.39
N ALA A 226 -12.15 -2.07 -10.24
CA ALA A 226 -10.76 -2.49 -10.11
C ALA A 226 -10.69 -3.81 -9.34
N ILE A 227 -9.91 -4.75 -9.86
CA ILE A 227 -9.70 -6.06 -9.26
C ILE A 227 -8.21 -6.28 -9.12
N ALA A 228 -7.77 -6.72 -7.94
CA ALA A 228 -6.43 -7.22 -7.73
C ALA A 228 -6.40 -8.75 -7.85
N MET A 229 -5.41 -9.26 -8.56
CA MET A 229 -4.95 -10.64 -8.42
C MET A 229 -3.86 -10.65 -7.36
N VAL A 230 -4.08 -11.41 -6.30
CA VAL A 230 -3.25 -11.41 -5.10
C VAL A 230 -2.68 -12.80 -4.87
N PHE A 231 -1.41 -12.89 -4.53
CA PHE A 231 -0.74 -14.13 -4.15
C PHE A 231 -0.31 -14.04 -2.69
N GLY A 232 -0.19 -15.19 -2.04
CA GLY A 232 0.30 -15.27 -0.67
C GLY A 232 0.80 -16.67 -0.36
N ASN A 233 1.72 -16.81 0.60
CA ASN A 233 2.24 -18.10 1.01
C ASN A 233 1.22 -18.92 1.81
N ASP A 234 0.28 -18.24 2.46
CA ASP A 234 -0.82 -18.80 3.22
C ASP A 234 -1.99 -17.83 3.32
N MET A 235 -3.05 -18.21 4.06
CA MET A 235 -4.24 -17.37 4.20
C MET A 235 -3.95 -16.02 4.89
N ALA A 236 -3.09 -16.00 5.91
CA ALA A 236 -2.77 -14.76 6.59
C ALA A 236 -1.98 -13.80 5.69
N ASP A 237 -1.10 -14.37 4.87
CA ASP A 237 -0.29 -13.61 3.91
C ASP A 237 -1.15 -13.02 2.78
N ILE A 238 -2.06 -13.80 2.20
CA ILE A 238 -2.93 -13.29 1.12
C ILE A 238 -3.88 -12.20 1.61
N LEU A 239 -4.46 -12.33 2.80
CA LEU A 239 -5.33 -11.30 3.40
C LEU A 239 -4.55 -10.02 3.71
N ARG A 240 -3.34 -10.14 4.25
CA ARG A 240 -2.45 -9.01 4.48
C ARG A 240 -2.08 -8.29 3.17
N ASN A 241 -1.75 -9.06 2.14
CA ASN A 241 -1.43 -8.49 0.81
C ASN A 241 -2.66 -7.80 0.20
N THR A 242 -3.87 -8.30 0.43
CA THR A 242 -5.12 -7.66 0.03
C THR A 242 -5.29 -6.30 0.71
N THR A 243 -5.18 -6.24 2.04
CA THR A 243 -5.25 -4.97 2.79
C THR A 243 -4.18 -3.98 2.35
N THR A 244 -2.94 -4.45 2.18
CA THR A 244 -1.85 -3.60 1.67
C THR A 244 -2.16 -3.04 0.29
N MET A 245 -2.77 -3.86 -0.58
CA MET A 245 -3.13 -3.44 -1.92
C MET A 245 -4.26 -2.43 -1.92
N GLN A 246 -5.27 -2.60 -1.07
CA GLN A 246 -6.34 -1.62 -0.91
C GLN A 246 -5.74 -0.27 -0.53
N ASN A 247 -4.93 -0.21 0.51
CA ASN A 247 -4.25 1.02 0.92
C ASN A 247 -3.42 1.68 -0.19
N ILE A 248 -2.72 0.89 -1.02
CA ILE A 248 -1.96 1.43 -2.17
C ILE A 248 -2.91 1.96 -3.24
N TYR A 249 -4.02 1.30 -3.47
CA TYR A 249 -5.04 1.69 -4.44
C TYR A 249 -5.71 3.01 -4.03
N ASP A 250 -6.17 3.11 -2.79
CA ASP A 250 -6.84 4.27 -2.20
C ASP A 250 -5.94 5.50 -2.18
N ASN A 251 -4.64 5.30 -2.01
CA ASN A 251 -3.62 6.35 -2.14
C ASN A 251 -3.13 6.57 -3.60
N ASP A 252 -3.99 6.38 -4.59
CA ASP A 252 -3.71 6.59 -6.02
C ASP A 252 -2.39 5.96 -6.50
N TYR A 253 -2.16 4.70 -6.10
CA TYR A 253 -0.93 3.92 -6.40
C TYR A 253 0.35 4.54 -5.83
N SER A 254 0.23 5.33 -4.80
CA SER A 254 1.39 5.90 -4.13
C SER A 254 2.05 4.87 -3.21
N PHE A 255 3.37 4.75 -3.34
CA PHE A 255 4.17 3.85 -2.52
C PHE A 255 4.91 4.62 -1.45
N ALA A 256 5.30 3.92 -0.38
CA ALA A 256 6.19 4.45 0.63
C ALA A 256 7.40 5.16 0.01
N LYS A 257 7.67 6.36 0.48
CA LYS A 257 8.76 7.23 0.00
C LYS A 257 9.66 7.61 1.17
N PRO A 258 10.98 7.70 0.96
CA PRO A 258 11.84 8.23 1.99
C PRO A 258 11.47 9.69 2.30
N PRO A 259 11.76 10.17 3.53
CA PRO A 259 11.51 11.55 3.90
C PRO A 259 12.20 12.55 2.96
N LEU A 260 11.68 13.77 2.92
CA LEU A 260 12.26 14.85 2.14
C LEU A 260 13.71 15.10 2.53
N LYS A 261 14.53 15.47 1.56
CA LYS A 261 15.94 15.75 1.78
C LYS A 261 16.14 17.07 2.52
N PRO A 262 16.83 17.11 3.67
CA PRO A 262 17.12 18.35 4.35
C PRO A 262 18.12 19.21 3.54
N THR A 263 17.98 20.54 3.65
CA THR A 263 18.89 21.51 3.02
C THR A 263 20.12 21.67 3.88
N LEU A 264 21.31 21.32 3.36
CA LEU A 264 22.56 21.35 4.11
C LEU A 264 23.36 22.63 3.84
N ALA A 265 23.75 23.33 4.90
CA ALA A 265 24.74 24.40 4.89
C ALA A 265 26.03 23.95 5.57
N VAL A 266 27.17 24.20 4.94
CA VAL A 266 28.49 23.74 5.37
C VAL A 266 29.42 24.93 5.65
N VAL A 267 29.95 25.01 6.87
CA VAL A 267 30.90 26.08 7.29
C VAL A 267 32.27 25.47 7.64
N PRO A 268 33.29 25.66 6.80
CA PRO A 268 34.64 25.18 7.11
C PRO A 268 35.29 26.01 8.20
N GLY A 269 36.19 25.37 8.99
CA GLY A 269 36.95 25.99 10.04
C GLY A 269 38.34 25.35 10.20
N ASP A 270 39.16 25.84 11.15
CA ASP A 270 40.46 25.24 11.44
C ASP A 270 40.27 23.84 12.06
N LYS A 271 40.69 22.80 11.32
CA LYS A 271 40.55 21.38 11.67
C LYS A 271 39.15 20.98 12.09
N LYS A 272 38.14 21.62 11.53
CA LYS A 272 36.72 21.29 11.75
C LYS A 272 35.84 21.74 10.60
N VAL A 273 34.68 21.11 10.50
CA VAL A 273 33.59 21.54 9.63
C VAL A 273 32.33 21.60 10.47
N THR A 274 31.56 22.68 10.37
CA THR A 274 30.27 22.80 11.02
C THR A 274 29.18 22.66 9.97
N LEU A 275 28.22 21.79 10.22
CA LEU A 275 27.08 21.50 9.38
C LEU A 275 25.84 22.07 10.04
N TYR A 276 24.93 22.61 9.23
CA TYR A 276 23.59 23.03 9.64
C TYR A 276 22.59 22.54 8.61
N TRP A 277 21.40 22.12 9.05
CA TRP A 277 20.33 21.72 8.17
C TRP A 277 18.98 22.18 8.70
N ASP A 278 17.97 22.20 7.85
CA ASP A 278 16.60 22.55 8.16
C ASP A 278 15.77 21.36 8.66
N ASP A 279 14.50 21.61 8.99
CA ASP A 279 13.52 20.66 9.51
C ASP A 279 12.51 20.16 8.48
N PHE A 280 12.76 20.38 7.18
CA PHE A 280 11.80 19.98 6.13
C PHE A 280 11.46 18.49 6.15
N ALA A 281 12.45 17.65 6.44
CA ALA A 281 12.24 16.22 6.49
C ALA A 281 11.23 15.77 7.56
N GLU A 282 11.09 16.52 8.64
CA GLU A 282 10.17 16.21 9.75
C GLU A 282 8.70 16.39 9.38
N LYS A 283 8.45 17.11 8.29
CA LYS A 283 7.13 17.41 7.75
C LYS A 283 6.83 16.57 6.51
N SER A 284 7.69 15.59 6.22
CA SER A 284 7.46 14.67 5.12
C SER A 284 6.22 13.85 5.40
N MET A 285 5.37 13.78 4.41
CA MET A 285 4.21 12.90 4.40
C MET A 285 4.51 11.73 3.49
N ASP A 286 4.53 10.54 4.06
CA ASP A 286 4.53 9.31 3.29
C ASP A 286 3.09 9.02 2.84
N PRO A 287 2.84 8.76 1.55
CA PRO A 287 1.49 8.55 1.05
C PRO A 287 0.81 7.28 1.57
N VAL A 288 1.58 6.33 2.12
CA VAL A 288 1.06 5.06 2.65
C VAL A 288 1.03 5.08 4.18
N TYR A 289 2.06 5.68 4.80
CA TYR A 289 2.30 5.57 6.24
C TYR A 289 2.17 6.89 7.00
N GLY A 290 1.84 7.96 6.31
CA GLY A 290 1.68 9.26 6.92
C GLY A 290 3.00 9.85 7.42
N MET A 291 3.01 10.43 8.60
CA MET A 291 4.22 11.04 9.20
C MET A 291 5.08 9.98 9.87
N ASP A 292 5.96 9.37 9.13
CA ASP A 292 6.83 8.28 9.56
C ASP A 292 8.31 8.66 9.71
N PHE A 293 8.65 9.95 9.56
CA PHE A 293 10.01 10.45 9.78
C PHE A 293 10.57 10.00 11.14
N GLU A 294 11.80 9.51 11.15
CA GLU A 294 12.46 9.03 12.36
C GLU A 294 13.69 9.85 12.76
N GLY A 295 14.49 10.28 11.78
CA GLY A 295 15.69 10.98 12.16
C GLY A 295 16.63 11.40 11.03
N TYR A 296 17.77 11.94 11.43
CA TYR A 296 18.85 12.41 10.55
C TYR A 296 20.11 11.59 10.68
N ARG A 297 20.81 11.39 9.57
CA ARG A 297 22.12 10.77 9.50
C ARG A 297 23.12 11.72 8.86
N VAL A 298 24.28 11.83 9.44
CA VAL A 298 25.36 12.67 8.91
C VAL A 298 26.47 11.79 8.37
N TYR A 299 26.88 12.04 7.15
CA TYR A 299 27.95 11.32 6.47
C TYR A 299 29.10 12.24 6.08
N ARG A 300 30.31 11.68 6.07
CA ARG A 300 31.51 12.31 5.52
C ARG A 300 32.21 11.33 4.58
N SER A 301 32.70 11.85 3.49
CA SER A 301 33.50 11.11 2.52
C SER A 301 34.64 11.97 1.97
N THR A 302 35.70 11.33 1.48
CA THR A 302 36.73 11.96 0.66
C THR A 302 36.45 11.81 -0.83
N ASP A 303 35.49 10.97 -1.18
CA ASP A 303 34.97 10.73 -2.53
C ASP A 303 33.58 11.28 -2.73
N ALA A 304 33.32 11.91 -3.89
CA ALA A 304 32.01 12.50 -4.21
C ALA A 304 30.86 11.47 -4.29
N GLY A 305 31.16 10.22 -4.57
CA GLY A 305 30.19 9.13 -4.60
C GLY A 305 29.97 8.45 -3.25
N PHE A 306 30.63 8.93 -2.19
CA PHE A 306 30.53 8.33 -0.85
C PHE A 306 30.90 6.84 -0.78
N ILE A 307 31.78 6.37 -1.67
CA ILE A 307 32.15 4.96 -1.73
C ILE A 307 32.90 4.54 -0.46
N ASP A 308 33.75 5.41 0.11
CA ASP A 308 34.48 5.17 1.34
C ASP A 308 33.61 5.19 2.62
N ALA A 309 32.38 5.67 2.52
CA ALA A 309 31.38 5.62 3.60
C ALA A 309 30.64 4.25 3.67
N TYR A 310 30.69 3.47 2.63
CA TYR A 310 30.11 2.12 2.59
C TYR A 310 31.01 1.13 3.34
N THR A 311 30.68 0.85 4.58
CA THR A 311 31.47 -0.07 5.43
C THR A 311 30.66 -1.20 6.05
N VAL A 312 29.34 -1.18 5.89
CA VAL A 312 28.45 -2.24 6.40
C VAL A 312 28.20 -3.26 5.30
N THR A 313 28.50 -4.50 5.56
CA THR A 313 28.34 -5.61 4.60
C THR A 313 27.31 -6.61 5.09
N ASP A 314 26.60 -7.24 4.15
CA ASP A 314 25.73 -8.36 4.44
C ASP A 314 26.51 -9.64 4.80
N THR A 315 25.80 -10.72 5.11
CA THR A 315 26.40 -12.02 5.47
C THR A 315 27.19 -12.65 4.31
N TYR A 316 27.00 -12.18 3.07
CA TYR A 316 27.73 -12.63 1.89
C TYR A 316 28.92 -11.73 1.54
N GLY A 317 29.13 -10.64 2.29
CA GLY A 317 30.21 -9.69 2.07
C GLY A 317 29.88 -8.58 1.04
N ASN A 318 28.64 -8.46 0.60
CA ASN A 318 28.22 -7.35 -0.23
C ASN A 318 28.03 -6.10 0.60
N ILE A 319 28.47 -4.96 0.09
CA ILE A 319 28.32 -3.66 0.75
C ILE A 319 26.82 -3.27 0.70
N THR A 320 26.22 -3.06 1.87
CA THR A 320 24.78 -2.84 2.00
C THR A 320 24.45 -1.43 2.44
N PHE A 321 25.09 -0.94 3.53
CA PHE A 321 24.78 0.37 4.09
C PHE A 321 26.05 1.23 4.27
N LYS A 322 25.85 2.55 4.22
CA LYS A 322 26.85 3.54 4.63
C LYS A 322 26.85 3.64 6.15
N LYS A 323 28.02 3.84 6.73
CA LYS A 323 28.15 4.11 8.17
C LYS A 323 28.10 5.62 8.42
N PRO A 324 27.11 6.15 9.16
CA PRO A 324 27.05 7.56 9.50
C PRO A 324 28.12 7.95 10.52
N LEU A 325 28.51 9.22 10.56
CA LEU A 325 29.31 9.81 11.64
C LEU A 325 28.46 9.93 12.92
N VAL A 326 27.22 10.25 12.78
CA VAL A 326 26.26 10.43 13.87
C VAL A 326 24.85 10.22 13.34
N VAL A 327 23.97 9.74 14.22
CA VAL A 327 22.53 9.61 14.03
C VAL A 327 21.83 10.49 15.06
N TYR A 328 20.80 11.22 14.66
CA TYR A 328 19.92 11.99 15.51
C TYR A 328 18.48 11.55 15.24
N ASP A 329 17.85 10.92 16.21
CA ASP A 329 16.60 10.23 16.11
C ASP A 329 15.57 10.77 17.11
N ILE A 330 14.29 10.57 16.80
CA ILE A 330 13.19 10.93 17.71
C ILE A 330 13.26 10.06 18.97
N PRO A 331 13.09 10.64 20.17
CA PRO A 331 13.10 9.85 21.41
C PRO A 331 11.72 9.17 21.62
N ASP A 332 11.41 8.13 20.84
CA ASP A 332 10.13 7.42 20.85
C ASP A 332 10.26 5.93 21.20
N SER A 333 11.44 5.49 21.62
CA SER A 333 11.78 4.11 21.97
C SER A 333 12.11 3.19 20.79
N LEU A 334 12.08 3.65 19.55
CA LEU A 334 12.60 2.96 18.38
C LEU A 334 14.10 3.16 18.32
N ARG A 335 14.87 2.16 18.71
CA ARG A 335 16.34 2.27 18.80
C ARG A 335 17.03 0.96 18.49
N GLY A 336 18.30 1.09 18.08
CA GLY A 336 19.14 -0.06 17.74
C GLY A 336 18.76 -0.69 16.41
N PRO A 337 19.00 -1.99 16.21
CA PRO A 337 18.73 -2.65 14.95
C PRO A 337 17.21 -2.76 14.68
N HIS A 338 16.78 -2.31 13.50
CA HIS A 338 15.40 -2.50 13.05
C HIS A 338 15.05 -4.00 12.97
N PRO A 339 13.83 -4.42 13.39
CA PRO A 339 13.47 -5.83 13.40
C PRO A 339 13.48 -6.48 12.01
N VAL A 340 13.17 -5.73 10.97
CA VAL A 340 13.26 -6.19 9.59
C VAL A 340 14.66 -5.98 9.05
N GLY A 341 15.31 -7.06 8.63
CA GLY A 341 16.65 -7.02 8.08
C GLY A 341 16.68 -7.49 6.62
N PHE A 342 17.61 -6.95 5.85
CA PHE A 342 17.89 -7.37 4.49
C PHE A 342 19.20 -8.18 4.45
N ASN A 343 19.13 -9.44 3.97
CA ASN A 343 20.28 -10.33 3.88
C ASN A 343 21.11 -10.45 5.17
N GLY A 344 20.45 -10.42 6.34
CA GLY A 344 21.10 -10.52 7.65
C GLY A 344 21.72 -9.22 8.16
N VAL A 345 21.49 -8.10 7.49
CA VAL A 345 21.87 -6.76 7.94
C VAL A 345 20.63 -5.99 8.32
N GLN A 346 20.65 -5.37 9.50
CA GLN A 346 19.56 -4.57 10.02
C GLN A 346 19.92 -3.08 9.93
N PHE A 347 18.93 -2.26 9.62
CA PHE A 347 19.07 -0.81 9.65
C PHE A 347 19.18 -0.37 11.12
N ASP A 348 20.08 0.56 11.40
CA ASP A 348 20.30 1.09 12.75
C ASP A 348 19.41 2.32 12.97
N MET A 349 18.41 2.21 13.84
CA MET A 349 17.41 3.25 14.12
C MET A 349 17.96 4.39 14.98
N GLY A 350 19.11 4.25 15.61
CA GLY A 350 19.67 5.25 16.53
C GLY A 350 19.57 4.83 18.00
N GLU A 351 19.67 5.80 18.91
CA GLU A 351 19.79 5.58 20.36
C GLU A 351 18.85 6.48 21.17
N ASP A 352 17.73 6.95 20.61
CA ASP A 352 16.82 7.96 21.21
C ASP A 352 17.57 9.28 21.53
N SER A 353 18.48 9.72 20.63
CA SER A 353 19.43 10.82 20.90
C SER A 353 18.80 12.22 20.90
N GLY A 354 17.59 12.34 20.40
CA GLY A 354 16.89 13.60 20.13
C GLY A 354 17.39 14.31 18.87
N LEU A 355 16.47 14.97 18.19
CA LEU A 355 16.76 15.68 16.94
C LEU A 355 17.69 16.86 17.17
N LYS A 356 18.60 17.08 16.22
CA LYS A 356 19.49 18.24 16.15
C LYS A 356 19.62 18.70 14.71
N TYR A 357 19.87 20.01 14.55
CA TYR A 357 19.96 20.69 13.25
C TYR A 357 21.37 21.20 12.97
N SER A 358 22.33 20.74 13.73
CA SER A 358 23.74 21.07 13.51
C SER A 358 24.67 19.99 14.05
N PHE A 359 25.81 19.84 13.40
CA PHE A 359 26.89 18.95 13.81
C PHE A 359 28.24 19.61 13.57
N VAL A 360 29.17 19.45 14.51
CA VAL A 360 30.55 19.90 14.36
C VAL A 360 31.46 18.67 14.21
N ASP A 361 31.90 18.44 12.99
CA ASP A 361 32.94 17.46 12.74
C ASP A 361 34.33 18.05 13.02
N SER A 362 34.96 17.52 14.04
CA SER A 362 36.35 17.86 14.42
C SER A 362 37.23 16.63 14.55
N SER A 363 36.70 15.46 14.22
CA SER A 363 37.41 14.20 14.28
C SER A 363 38.19 13.97 12.98
N ASP A 364 39.51 13.96 13.06
CA ASP A 364 40.41 13.66 11.94
C ASP A 364 40.22 14.55 10.70
N VAL A 365 39.69 15.77 10.87
CA VAL A 365 39.61 16.77 9.80
C VAL A 365 40.96 17.41 9.58
N ILE A 366 41.47 17.28 8.35
CA ILE A 366 42.80 17.78 7.94
C ILE A 366 42.62 19.05 7.09
N ASN A 367 43.27 20.13 7.47
CA ASN A 367 43.27 21.37 6.69
C ASN A 367 43.88 21.14 5.30
N GLY A 368 43.19 21.62 4.26
CA GLY A 368 43.59 21.44 2.87
C GLY A 368 43.12 20.14 2.22
N GLN A 369 42.55 19.21 2.98
CA GLN A 369 41.87 18.04 2.45
C GLN A 369 40.47 18.41 2.02
N LYS A 370 40.03 17.90 0.85
CA LYS A 370 38.64 18.02 0.40
C LYS A 370 37.80 16.92 1.04
N TYR A 371 36.66 17.32 1.63
CA TYR A 371 35.67 16.43 2.16
C TYR A 371 34.32 16.72 1.52
N TYR A 372 33.49 15.71 1.44
CA TYR A 372 32.07 15.77 1.05
C TYR A 372 31.23 15.40 2.26
N TYR A 373 30.17 16.14 2.49
CA TYR A 373 29.24 15.89 3.58
C TYR A 373 27.83 15.71 3.01
N ALA A 374 27.07 14.81 3.61
CA ALA A 374 25.67 14.64 3.38
C ALA A 374 24.94 14.57 4.72
N VAL A 375 23.76 15.16 4.77
CA VAL A 375 22.77 14.92 5.81
C VAL A 375 21.58 14.33 5.11
N THR A 376 21.14 13.17 5.56
CA THR A 376 19.97 12.47 5.06
C THR A 376 18.94 12.36 6.15
N ALA A 377 17.70 12.24 5.77
CA ALA A 377 16.59 11.88 6.64
C ALA A 377 16.18 10.43 6.38
N TYR A 378 15.66 9.75 7.38
CA TYR A 378 15.18 8.38 7.28
C TYR A 378 13.87 8.21 8.05
N ASP A 379 13.07 7.26 7.62
CA ASP A 379 11.79 6.89 8.18
C ASP A 379 11.89 5.70 9.15
N LYS A 380 10.75 5.38 9.78
CA LYS A 380 10.65 4.27 10.73
C LYS A 380 10.78 2.91 10.07
N GLY A 381 10.60 2.83 8.74
CA GLY A 381 10.22 1.60 8.09
C GLY A 381 8.96 1.08 8.75
N TYR A 382 7.99 0.64 8.04
CA TYR A 382 6.68 0.44 8.63
C TYR A 382 6.28 -1.02 8.72
N ASP A 383 5.78 -1.34 9.88
CA ASP A 383 4.87 -2.44 10.12
C ASP A 383 3.83 -1.98 11.13
N LEU A 384 2.60 -1.79 10.68
CA LEU A 384 1.50 -1.31 11.49
C LEU A 384 1.28 -2.19 12.72
N ASP A 385 1.31 -3.49 12.51
CA ASP A 385 1.07 -4.48 13.56
C ASP A 385 2.17 -4.45 14.62
N PHE A 386 3.43 -4.35 14.18
CA PHE A 386 4.56 -4.28 15.09
C PHE A 386 4.56 -3.02 15.95
N TYR A 387 4.38 -1.85 15.33
CA TYR A 387 4.53 -0.58 16.03
C TYR A 387 3.26 -0.06 16.70
N GLN A 388 2.10 -0.25 16.11
CA GLN A 388 0.84 0.26 16.64
C GLN A 388 0.08 -0.74 17.49
N LEU A 389 0.04 -2.00 17.09
CA LEU A 389 -0.73 -3.04 17.77
C LEU A 389 0.12 -3.87 18.73
N GLY A 390 1.45 -3.66 18.74
CA GLY A 390 2.35 -4.36 19.63
C GLY A 390 2.56 -5.82 19.27
N PHE A 391 2.31 -6.23 18.03
CA PHE A 391 2.64 -7.56 17.58
C PHE A 391 4.15 -7.73 17.55
N SER A 392 4.64 -8.74 18.22
CA SER A 392 6.05 -9.10 18.27
C SER A 392 6.36 -10.35 17.43
N GLU A 393 5.37 -10.95 16.79
CA GLU A 393 5.54 -12.17 16.01
C GLU A 393 6.09 -11.79 14.64
N ARG A 394 7.31 -12.22 14.41
CA ARG A 394 8.09 -11.89 13.21
C ARG A 394 7.46 -12.40 11.91
N GLU A 395 6.58 -13.39 12.00
CA GLU A 395 5.84 -13.98 10.89
C GLU A 395 4.77 -13.04 10.30
N ASN A 396 4.37 -12.04 11.08
CA ASN A 396 3.36 -11.06 10.68
C ASN A 396 3.95 -9.71 10.23
N LEU A 397 5.29 -9.57 10.24
CA LEU A 397 5.94 -8.32 9.86
C LEU A 397 5.92 -8.13 8.34
N GLN A 398 5.40 -7.01 7.90
CA GLN A 398 5.63 -6.53 6.54
C GLN A 398 7.12 -6.25 6.37
N PRO A 399 7.80 -6.74 5.32
CA PRO A 399 9.24 -6.59 5.16
C PRO A 399 9.60 -5.20 4.62
N ILE A 400 9.15 -4.15 5.29
CA ILE A 400 9.47 -2.77 4.94
C ILE A 400 10.56 -2.29 5.86
N ALA A 401 11.79 -2.29 5.35
CA ALA A 401 12.92 -1.71 6.04
C ALA A 401 12.84 -0.17 5.94
N PRO A 402 13.40 0.55 6.94
CA PRO A 402 13.55 1.98 6.88
C PRO A 402 14.20 2.44 5.59
N SER A 403 13.68 3.50 5.00
CA SER A 403 14.22 4.13 3.82
C SER A 403 14.93 5.45 4.15
N GLU A 404 15.90 5.83 3.34
CA GLU A 404 16.75 7.00 3.56
C GLU A 404 16.78 7.84 2.29
N CYS A 405 16.52 9.15 2.40
CA CYS A 405 16.58 10.06 1.26
C CYS A 405 18.00 10.13 0.68
N SER A 406 18.11 10.29 -0.64
CA SER A 406 19.39 10.29 -1.39
C SER A 406 19.96 11.69 -1.64
#